data_db7492949347212ce2f233c59321f219
#
_entry.id   db7492949347212ce2f233c59321f219
#
_cell.length_a   1.000
_cell.length_b   1.000
_cell.length_c   1.000
_cell.angle_alpha   90.00
_cell.angle_beta   90.00
_cell.angle_gamma   90.00
#
_symmetry.space_group_name_H-M   'P 1'
#
loop_
_entity.id
_entity.type
_entity.pdbx_description
1 polymer ?
#
loop_
_entity_poly.entity_id
_entity_poly.type
_entity_poly.pdbx_seq_one_letter_code
_entity_poly.pdbx_strand_id
1 'polypeptide(L)'
;MTEDPRGDGVSRQYDRWEYPPPVTDLAAWTTNHWDWFDPYWAHRMLWPDREYQADLDILVAGCGTFQAAVLAYMNRGAKVVAIDVSRSALQHHRQLKDRHGLDNLELRLLAVEEVPALSRDFDLIVSSGVLHHTADPLAGLTALGRCLRPDGVLGVMLYAKYGRIGVEMLESAFRDLGLTQDDASVRLVVEAIATLPADHPVRPYLHSARDLTSSGALVDTFLHARQRSYTVDECLQLVDSAGLAFQGWLRNAPYYPHDFVAPAGQFQALLNRLPDARLWSVMERLQPANATHFFLACRPDRPKAQYAIDFSATACLGYVPLLRTACLLSGDTIQLPGATLKLDPAQLPFVQLVDGRRTIGEIIDGVARRDDVGPEERPRVQDFGLTLFRSLWRLDFLAMALNAVPSA
;
A
#
# COMPACT_ATOMS: atom_id res chain seq x y z
N MET A 1 5.79 -10.02 31.77
CA MET A 1 4.33 -9.95 31.50
C MET A 1 4.13 -8.74 30.63
N THR A 2 3.73 -8.91 29.37
CA THR A 2 3.35 -7.81 28.49
C THR A 2 2.06 -7.18 29.02
N GLU A 3 2.00 -5.85 29.10
CA GLU A 3 0.80 -5.09 29.50
C GLU A 3 -0.34 -5.43 28.51
N ASP A 4 -1.61 -5.50 28.99
CA ASP A 4 -2.77 -5.73 28.10
C ASP A 4 -2.84 -4.60 27.07
N PRO A 5 -2.79 -4.88 25.75
CA PRO A 5 -2.80 -3.86 24.71
C PRO A 5 -4.00 -2.93 24.74
N ARG A 6 -5.13 -3.37 25.35
CA ARG A 6 -6.35 -2.56 25.52
C ARG A 6 -6.26 -1.51 26.62
N GLY A 7 -5.19 -1.50 27.39
CA GLY A 7 -4.95 -0.54 28.50
C GLY A 7 -3.54 0.01 28.50
N ASP A 8 -2.74 -0.27 27.47
CA ASP A 8 -1.36 0.22 27.34
C ASP A 8 -1.31 1.71 26.92
N GLY A 9 -0.08 2.24 26.77
CA GLY A 9 0.13 3.62 26.35
C GLY A 9 -0.46 3.97 25.00
N VAL A 10 -0.47 3.01 24.06
CA VAL A 10 -0.99 3.20 22.68
C VAL A 10 -2.50 3.30 22.68
N SER A 11 -3.20 2.40 23.39
CA SER A 11 -4.66 2.45 23.52
C SER A 11 -5.12 3.77 24.15
N ARG A 12 -4.47 4.18 25.26
CA ARG A 12 -4.77 5.46 25.92
C ARG A 12 -4.51 6.67 25.03
N GLN A 13 -3.48 6.61 24.19
CA GLN A 13 -3.19 7.65 23.21
C GLN A 13 -4.36 7.84 22.24
N TYR A 14 -4.81 6.77 21.56
CA TYR A 14 -5.87 6.84 20.56
C TYR A 14 -7.25 7.14 21.15
N ASP A 15 -7.50 6.80 22.39
CA ASP A 15 -8.73 7.18 23.08
C ASP A 15 -8.78 8.69 23.41
N ARG A 16 -7.63 9.35 23.56
CA ARG A 16 -7.52 10.80 23.83
C ARG A 16 -7.25 11.62 22.56
N TRP A 17 -6.39 11.14 21.69
CA TRP A 17 -5.89 11.81 20.50
C TRP A 17 -6.34 11.04 19.26
N GLU A 18 -7.59 11.25 18.88
CA GLU A 18 -8.18 10.52 17.74
C GLU A 18 -7.37 10.75 16.46
N TYR A 19 -6.91 9.64 15.85
CA TYR A 19 -6.19 9.65 14.58
C TYR A 19 -6.40 8.31 13.84
N PRO A 20 -6.57 8.34 12.50
CA PRO A 20 -6.77 9.54 11.66
C PRO A 20 -8.06 10.30 12.03
N PRO A 21 -8.22 11.56 11.56
CA PRO A 21 -9.44 12.33 11.83
C PRO A 21 -10.71 11.57 11.41
N PRO A 22 -11.76 11.54 12.25
CA PRO A 22 -12.97 10.79 11.94
C PRO A 22 -13.67 11.28 10.67
N VAL A 23 -14.10 10.34 9.83
CA VAL A 23 -14.96 10.57 8.67
C VAL A 23 -16.42 10.55 9.14
N THR A 24 -17.22 11.51 8.69
CA THR A 24 -18.64 11.56 9.05
C THR A 24 -19.59 11.15 7.93
N ASP A 25 -19.13 11.22 6.67
CA ASP A 25 -19.91 10.87 5.48
C ASP A 25 -19.04 10.06 4.52
N LEU A 26 -19.36 8.76 4.40
CA LEU A 26 -18.61 7.83 3.53
C LEU A 26 -18.85 8.12 2.05
N ALA A 27 -20.05 8.56 1.66
CA ALA A 27 -20.34 8.88 0.26
C ALA A 27 -19.51 10.07 -0.22
N ALA A 28 -19.44 11.14 0.59
CA ALA A 28 -18.61 12.30 0.31
C ALA A 28 -17.12 11.95 0.32
N TRP A 29 -16.67 11.12 1.26
CA TRP A 29 -15.27 10.71 1.36
C TRP A 29 -14.83 9.88 0.15
N THR A 30 -15.60 8.86 -0.25
CA THR A 30 -15.26 7.95 -1.35
C THR A 30 -15.32 8.63 -2.73
N THR A 31 -15.90 9.83 -2.86
CA THR A 31 -15.86 10.61 -4.09
C THR A 31 -14.45 11.09 -4.44
N ASN A 32 -13.63 11.40 -3.43
CA ASN A 32 -12.30 12.01 -3.61
C ASN A 32 -11.15 11.19 -3.03
N HIS A 33 -11.46 10.10 -2.33
CA HIS A 33 -10.49 9.26 -1.62
C HIS A 33 -10.78 7.79 -1.88
N TRP A 34 -9.75 6.96 -1.76
CA TRP A 34 -9.85 5.50 -1.80
C TRP A 34 -8.91 4.89 -0.76
N ASP A 35 -9.19 3.67 -0.35
CA ASP A 35 -8.26 2.88 0.46
C ASP A 35 -7.35 2.05 -0.47
N TRP A 36 -6.06 2.01 -0.16
CA TRP A 36 -5.07 1.29 -0.98
C TRP A 36 -5.30 -0.22 -1.03
N PHE A 37 -5.90 -0.78 0.02
CA PHE A 37 -6.18 -2.21 0.13
C PHE A 37 -7.63 -2.57 -0.22
N ASP A 38 -8.45 -1.61 -0.63
CA ASP A 38 -9.84 -1.87 -0.99
C ASP A 38 -9.91 -2.78 -2.23
N PRO A 39 -10.53 -3.99 -2.12
CA PRO A 39 -10.64 -4.93 -3.24
C PRO A 39 -11.34 -4.34 -4.47
N TYR A 40 -12.28 -3.44 -4.28
CA TYR A 40 -12.96 -2.77 -5.40
C TYR A 40 -11.96 -2.05 -6.32
N TRP A 41 -10.90 -1.49 -5.73
CA TRP A 41 -9.87 -0.74 -6.46
C TRP A 41 -8.57 -1.53 -6.70
N ALA A 42 -8.18 -2.37 -5.73
CA ALA A 42 -6.88 -3.03 -5.68
C ALA A 42 -6.92 -4.50 -6.12
N HIS A 43 -8.08 -5.00 -6.55
CA HIS A 43 -8.31 -6.41 -6.85
C HIS A 43 -7.18 -7.09 -7.64
N ARG A 44 -6.76 -6.50 -8.77
CA ARG A 44 -5.70 -7.09 -9.61
C ARG A 44 -4.30 -7.06 -9.00
N MET A 45 -4.09 -6.29 -7.96
CA MET A 45 -2.84 -6.30 -7.18
C MET A 45 -2.90 -7.35 -6.06
N LEU A 46 -4.09 -7.58 -5.51
CA LEU A 46 -4.34 -8.60 -4.48
C LEU A 46 -4.37 -10.01 -5.09
N TRP A 47 -5.15 -10.17 -6.16
CA TRP A 47 -5.37 -11.44 -6.87
C TRP A 47 -5.26 -11.24 -8.38
N PRO A 48 -4.04 -11.19 -8.95
CA PRO A 48 -3.86 -10.99 -10.38
C PRO A 48 -4.31 -12.19 -11.22
N ASP A 49 -4.53 -13.34 -10.59
CA ASP A 49 -4.87 -14.62 -11.22
C ASP A 49 -6.37 -14.89 -11.38
N ARG A 50 -7.23 -14.04 -10.78
CA ARG A 50 -8.68 -14.29 -10.80
C ARG A 50 -9.51 -13.02 -10.92
N GLU A 51 -10.79 -13.18 -11.29
CA GLU A 51 -11.76 -12.08 -11.34
C GLU A 51 -12.16 -11.60 -9.94
N TYR A 52 -12.67 -10.37 -9.87
CA TYR A 52 -13.20 -9.79 -8.65
C TYR A 52 -14.36 -10.64 -8.11
N GLN A 53 -14.30 -10.93 -6.81
CA GLN A 53 -15.34 -11.60 -6.06
C GLN A 53 -15.91 -10.63 -5.04
N ALA A 54 -17.24 -10.50 -5.01
CA ALA A 54 -17.90 -9.53 -4.13
C ALA A 54 -18.17 -10.07 -2.71
N ASP A 55 -18.12 -11.39 -2.52
CA ASP A 55 -18.51 -12.10 -1.28
C ASP A 55 -17.33 -12.42 -0.35
N LEU A 56 -16.32 -11.56 -0.35
CA LEU A 56 -15.11 -11.72 0.43
C LEU A 56 -15.38 -11.67 1.95
N ASP A 57 -14.66 -12.50 2.72
CA ASP A 57 -14.48 -12.30 4.16
C ASP A 57 -13.24 -11.43 4.40
N ILE A 58 -13.45 -10.22 4.95
CA ILE A 58 -12.40 -9.21 5.14
C ILE A 58 -12.20 -8.94 6.63
N LEU A 59 -10.95 -8.96 7.10
CA LEU A 59 -10.56 -8.48 8.43
C LEU A 59 -9.80 -7.16 8.30
N VAL A 60 -10.19 -6.15 9.07
CA VAL A 60 -9.42 -4.92 9.25
C VAL A 60 -8.89 -4.89 10.68
N ALA A 61 -7.59 -5.14 10.81
CA ALA A 61 -6.90 -5.28 12.08
C ALA A 61 -6.22 -3.96 12.47
N GLY A 62 -6.78 -3.28 13.49
CA GLY A 62 -6.47 -1.90 13.83
C GLY A 62 -7.21 -0.95 12.87
N CYS A 63 -8.55 -0.93 12.96
CA CYS A 63 -9.38 -0.27 11.96
C CYS A 63 -9.38 1.27 12.05
N GLY A 64 -8.77 1.83 13.10
CA GLY A 64 -8.76 3.28 13.33
C GLY A 64 -10.19 3.85 13.39
N THR A 65 -10.37 5.06 12.86
CA THR A 65 -11.66 5.76 12.98
C THR A 65 -12.65 5.46 11.84
N PHE A 66 -12.21 4.96 10.67
CA PHE A 66 -13.11 4.82 9.50
C PHE A 66 -12.76 3.70 8.49
N GLN A 67 -11.53 3.14 8.47
CA GLN A 67 -11.07 2.26 7.38
C GLN A 67 -12.01 1.07 7.11
N ALA A 68 -12.44 0.37 8.16
CA ALA A 68 -13.34 -0.77 7.99
C ALA A 68 -14.73 -0.37 7.49
N ALA A 69 -15.22 0.81 7.88
CA ALA A 69 -16.50 1.33 7.38
C ALA A 69 -16.41 1.69 5.89
N VAL A 70 -15.28 2.23 5.42
CA VAL A 70 -15.02 2.48 3.98
C VAL A 70 -15.03 1.17 3.21
N LEU A 71 -14.29 0.16 3.67
CA LEU A 71 -14.26 -1.16 3.02
C LEU A 71 -15.65 -1.81 2.97
N ALA A 72 -16.41 -1.76 4.07
CA ALA A 72 -17.79 -2.30 4.10
C ALA A 72 -18.74 -1.51 3.18
N TYR A 73 -18.56 -0.20 3.08
CA TYR A 73 -19.37 0.67 2.22
C TYR A 73 -19.13 0.39 0.74
N MET A 74 -17.86 0.25 0.33
CA MET A 74 -17.47 0.01 -1.06
C MET A 74 -17.73 -1.44 -1.49
N ASN A 75 -17.66 -2.42 -0.57
CA ASN A 75 -17.80 -3.84 -0.86
C ASN A 75 -19.05 -4.42 -0.15
N ARG A 76 -20.23 -4.04 -0.60
CA ARG A 76 -21.51 -4.40 0.05
C ARG A 76 -21.78 -5.91 0.11
N GLY A 77 -21.21 -6.70 -0.79
CA GLY A 77 -21.30 -8.16 -0.79
C GLY A 77 -20.34 -8.85 0.18
N ALA A 78 -19.29 -8.17 0.61
CA ALA A 78 -18.29 -8.70 1.53
C ALA A 78 -18.80 -8.70 2.98
N LYS A 79 -18.21 -9.57 3.81
CA LYS A 79 -18.37 -9.57 5.27
C LYS A 79 -17.12 -8.96 5.87
N VAL A 80 -17.25 -7.81 6.51
CA VAL A 80 -16.13 -7.07 7.09
C VAL A 80 -16.13 -7.19 8.61
N VAL A 81 -15.05 -7.70 9.18
CA VAL A 81 -14.79 -7.71 10.61
C VAL A 81 -13.74 -6.63 10.90
N ALA A 82 -14.07 -5.72 11.80
CA ALA A 82 -13.16 -4.68 12.25
C ALA A 82 -12.74 -4.95 13.69
N ILE A 83 -11.44 -4.93 13.96
CA ILE A 83 -10.90 -4.99 15.30
C ILE A 83 -10.06 -3.77 15.61
N ASP A 84 -10.13 -3.30 16.85
CA ASP A 84 -9.28 -2.24 17.39
C ASP A 84 -9.16 -2.39 18.91
N VAL A 85 -8.10 -1.81 19.49
CA VAL A 85 -7.92 -1.70 20.95
C VAL A 85 -8.54 -0.42 21.52
N SER A 86 -8.84 0.56 20.67
CA SER A 86 -9.47 1.83 21.02
C SER A 86 -11.01 1.73 20.98
N ARG A 87 -11.64 2.08 22.09
CA ARG A 87 -13.10 2.14 22.19
C ARG A 87 -13.69 3.31 21.41
N SER A 88 -12.98 4.44 21.36
CA SER A 88 -13.40 5.62 20.58
C SER A 88 -13.40 5.32 19.10
N ALA A 89 -12.36 4.66 18.56
CA ALA A 89 -12.30 4.22 17.17
C ALA A 89 -13.50 3.33 16.79
N LEU A 90 -13.82 2.33 17.61
CA LEU A 90 -14.98 1.46 17.38
C LEU A 90 -16.32 2.21 17.50
N GLN A 91 -16.39 3.26 18.32
CA GLN A 91 -17.60 4.10 18.42
C GLN A 91 -17.83 4.89 17.13
N HIS A 92 -16.80 5.44 16.50
CA HIS A 92 -16.91 6.07 15.18
C HIS A 92 -17.43 5.11 14.13
N HIS A 93 -16.92 3.87 14.10
CA HIS A 93 -17.43 2.83 13.21
C HIS A 93 -18.90 2.49 13.46
N ARG A 94 -19.39 2.46 14.72
CA ARG A 94 -20.82 2.27 15.02
C ARG A 94 -21.66 3.41 14.42
N GLN A 95 -21.22 4.66 14.59
CA GLN A 95 -21.92 5.82 14.02
C GLN A 95 -21.99 5.75 12.50
N LEU A 96 -20.87 5.37 11.82
CA LEU A 96 -20.85 5.19 10.37
C LEU A 96 -21.72 4.00 9.94
N LYS A 97 -21.66 2.89 10.67
CA LYS A 97 -22.50 1.70 10.43
C LYS A 97 -23.99 2.06 10.46
N ASP A 98 -24.44 2.74 11.52
CA ASP A 98 -25.83 3.13 11.69
C ASP A 98 -26.25 4.16 10.61
N ARG A 99 -25.40 5.15 10.33
CA ARG A 99 -25.72 6.20 9.35
C ARG A 99 -25.84 5.66 7.92
N HIS A 100 -24.97 4.71 7.54
CA HIS A 100 -24.89 4.24 6.15
C HIS A 100 -25.45 2.83 5.94
N GLY A 101 -26.10 2.23 6.96
CA GLY A 101 -26.71 0.91 6.89
C GLY A 101 -25.68 -0.17 6.51
N LEU A 102 -24.56 -0.28 7.26
CA LEU A 102 -23.51 -1.25 6.97
C LEU A 102 -23.78 -2.57 7.73
N ASP A 103 -24.80 -3.31 7.30
CA ASP A 103 -25.17 -4.59 7.93
C ASP A 103 -24.06 -5.65 7.79
N ASN A 104 -23.19 -5.48 6.80
CA ASN A 104 -22.03 -6.31 6.51
C ASN A 104 -20.78 -5.98 7.36
N LEU A 105 -20.86 -5.04 8.33
CA LEU A 105 -19.75 -4.64 9.21
C LEU A 105 -19.96 -5.19 10.63
N GLU A 106 -19.03 -6.00 11.12
CA GLU A 106 -18.93 -6.49 12.50
C GLU A 106 -17.79 -5.76 13.22
N LEU A 107 -18.00 -5.34 14.49
CA LEU A 107 -17.02 -4.59 15.28
C LEU A 107 -16.64 -5.39 16.55
N ARG A 108 -15.33 -5.52 16.81
CA ARG A 108 -14.80 -6.23 17.98
C ARG A 108 -13.70 -5.42 18.67
N LEU A 109 -13.76 -5.31 19.99
CA LEU A 109 -12.66 -4.78 20.81
C LEU A 109 -11.67 -5.94 21.03
N LEU A 110 -10.59 -5.94 20.26
CA LEU A 110 -9.64 -7.06 20.21
C LEU A 110 -8.26 -6.56 19.80
N ALA A 111 -7.20 -7.08 20.41
CA ALA A 111 -5.82 -6.83 19.98
C ALA A 111 -5.47 -7.70 18.76
N VAL A 112 -4.48 -7.25 17.97
CA VAL A 112 -4.07 -7.95 16.74
C VAL A 112 -3.55 -9.37 17.04
N GLU A 113 -2.84 -9.54 18.15
CA GLU A 113 -2.29 -10.82 18.58
C GLU A 113 -3.38 -11.84 18.97
N GLU A 114 -4.58 -11.36 19.28
CA GLU A 114 -5.73 -12.19 19.70
C GLU A 114 -6.64 -12.63 18.54
N VAL A 115 -6.36 -12.21 17.30
CA VAL A 115 -7.18 -12.51 16.10
C VAL A 115 -7.54 -14.00 15.96
N PRO A 116 -6.67 -14.98 16.27
CA PRO A 116 -7.03 -16.40 16.20
C PRO A 116 -8.22 -16.80 17.09
N ALA A 117 -8.54 -16.01 18.12
CA ALA A 117 -9.73 -16.24 18.97
C ALA A 117 -11.06 -16.03 18.22
N LEU A 118 -11.05 -15.34 17.07
CA LEU A 118 -12.22 -15.21 16.19
C LEU A 118 -12.65 -16.56 15.57
N SER A 119 -11.74 -17.55 15.51
CA SER A 119 -11.97 -18.86 14.89
C SER A 119 -12.55 -18.76 13.48
N ARG A 120 -12.04 -17.83 12.69
CA ARG A 120 -12.47 -17.53 11.30
C ARG A 120 -11.25 -17.28 10.43
N ASP A 121 -11.36 -17.68 9.16
CA ASP A 121 -10.36 -17.40 8.12
C ASP A 121 -10.88 -16.35 7.14
N PHE A 122 -9.96 -15.56 6.60
CA PHE A 122 -10.27 -14.40 5.77
C PHE A 122 -9.61 -14.49 4.39
N ASP A 123 -10.30 -13.96 3.38
CA ASP A 123 -9.76 -13.77 2.04
C ASP A 123 -8.79 -12.59 2.01
N LEU A 124 -9.12 -11.52 2.73
CA LEU A 124 -8.29 -10.32 2.87
C LEU A 124 -8.15 -9.95 4.33
N ILE A 125 -6.92 -9.75 4.76
CA ILE A 125 -6.63 -9.12 6.05
C ILE A 125 -5.90 -7.81 5.77
N VAL A 126 -6.34 -6.71 6.35
CA VAL A 126 -5.70 -5.40 6.24
C VAL A 126 -5.20 -4.96 7.60
N SER A 127 -3.91 -4.62 7.70
CA SER A 127 -3.29 -4.03 8.89
C SER A 127 -2.46 -2.81 8.46
N SER A 128 -3.12 -1.65 8.43
CA SER A 128 -2.55 -0.41 7.91
C SER A 128 -2.25 0.58 9.02
N GLY A 129 -0.97 0.87 9.27
CA GLY A 129 -0.59 1.81 10.31
C GLY A 129 -0.69 1.24 11.74
N VAL A 130 -0.50 -0.07 11.93
CA VAL A 130 -0.80 -0.74 13.21
C VAL A 130 0.42 -1.47 13.78
N LEU A 131 0.98 -2.42 13.05
CA LEU A 131 2.00 -3.33 13.57
C LEU A 131 3.25 -2.62 14.10
N HIS A 132 3.62 -1.49 13.53
CA HIS A 132 4.76 -0.69 13.99
C HIS A 132 4.51 0.06 15.32
N HIS A 133 3.27 -0.01 15.84
CA HIS A 133 2.88 0.49 17.16
C HIS A 133 2.68 -0.60 18.19
N THR A 134 2.66 -1.88 17.78
CA THR A 134 2.50 -3.00 18.71
C THR A 134 3.77 -3.27 19.52
N ALA A 135 3.64 -3.95 20.66
CA ALA A 135 4.77 -4.35 21.48
C ALA A 135 5.62 -5.44 20.80
N ASP A 136 4.96 -6.33 20.08
CA ASP A 136 5.57 -7.41 19.30
C ASP A 136 4.96 -7.50 17.91
N PRO A 137 5.52 -6.78 16.93
CA PRO A 137 5.03 -6.80 15.54
C PRO A 137 5.06 -8.20 14.90
N LEU A 138 6.02 -9.05 15.30
CA LEU A 138 6.14 -10.40 14.80
C LEU A 138 5.00 -11.30 15.31
N ALA A 139 4.68 -11.21 16.60
CA ALA A 139 3.54 -11.93 17.16
C ALA A 139 2.22 -11.49 16.49
N GLY A 140 2.02 -10.18 16.29
CA GLY A 140 0.87 -9.63 15.58
C GLY A 140 0.77 -10.16 14.15
N LEU A 141 1.84 -10.04 13.36
CA LEU A 141 1.86 -10.50 11.96
C LEU A 141 1.64 -12.02 11.86
N THR A 142 2.24 -12.81 12.79
CA THR A 142 2.05 -14.27 12.86
C THR A 142 0.58 -14.62 13.17
N ALA A 143 -0.06 -13.92 14.11
CA ALA A 143 -1.47 -14.13 14.44
C ALA A 143 -2.39 -13.85 13.25
N LEU A 144 -2.15 -12.77 12.51
CA LEU A 144 -2.87 -12.45 11.28
C LEU A 144 -2.68 -13.53 10.21
N GLY A 145 -1.43 -13.97 9.99
CA GLY A 145 -1.11 -14.99 9.00
C GLY A 145 -1.81 -16.33 9.24
N ARG A 146 -2.05 -16.70 10.50
CA ARG A 146 -2.78 -17.94 10.86
C ARG A 146 -4.25 -17.91 10.49
N CYS A 147 -4.81 -16.72 10.26
CA CYS A 147 -6.22 -16.54 9.90
C CYS A 147 -6.41 -16.27 8.41
N LEU A 148 -5.36 -16.47 7.58
CA LEU A 148 -5.47 -16.37 6.13
C LEU A 148 -5.99 -17.68 5.53
N ARG A 149 -6.95 -17.56 4.61
CA ARG A 149 -7.30 -18.65 3.68
C ARG A 149 -6.11 -19.05 2.80
N PRO A 150 -6.09 -20.24 2.17
CA PRO A 150 -4.96 -20.69 1.34
C PRO A 150 -4.57 -19.69 0.24
N ASP A 151 -5.54 -19.04 -0.37
CA ASP A 151 -5.39 -18.01 -1.41
C ASP A 151 -5.61 -16.58 -0.88
N GLY A 152 -5.69 -16.44 0.44
CA GLY A 152 -5.88 -15.16 1.12
C GLY A 152 -4.67 -14.24 0.99
N VAL A 153 -4.93 -12.94 1.12
CA VAL A 153 -3.93 -11.86 1.04
C VAL A 153 -3.93 -11.04 2.32
N LEU A 154 -2.73 -10.75 2.81
CA LEU A 154 -2.50 -9.83 3.92
C LEU A 154 -1.89 -8.55 3.38
N GLY A 155 -2.63 -7.45 3.48
CA GLY A 155 -2.18 -6.11 3.16
C GLY A 155 -1.63 -5.40 4.40
N VAL A 156 -0.39 -4.94 4.34
CA VAL A 156 0.30 -4.30 5.47
C VAL A 156 0.83 -2.94 5.06
N MET A 157 0.66 -1.94 5.94
CA MET A 157 1.40 -0.70 5.87
C MET A 157 2.26 -0.51 7.12
N LEU A 158 3.55 -0.29 6.91
CA LEU A 158 4.52 0.06 7.96
C LEU A 158 5.20 1.40 7.65
N TYR A 159 5.69 2.08 8.69
CA TYR A 159 6.50 3.28 8.50
C TYR A 159 7.85 2.95 7.89
N ALA A 160 8.27 3.74 6.88
CA ALA A 160 9.52 3.58 6.16
C ALA A 160 10.64 4.43 6.79
N LYS A 161 11.76 3.79 7.12
CA LYS A 161 12.84 4.39 7.90
C LYS A 161 13.43 5.65 7.26
N TYR A 162 13.81 5.58 6.01
CA TYR A 162 14.51 6.69 5.36
C TYR A 162 13.60 7.88 5.07
N GLY A 163 12.33 7.65 4.75
CA GLY A 163 11.35 8.71 4.57
C GLY A 163 10.90 9.40 5.87
N ARG A 164 11.14 8.75 7.00
CA ARG A 164 10.82 9.29 8.32
C ARG A 164 12.05 9.66 9.17
N ILE A 165 13.24 9.68 8.59
CA ILE A 165 14.47 9.97 9.36
C ILE A 165 14.39 11.31 10.10
N GLY A 166 13.84 12.34 9.46
CA GLY A 166 13.66 13.65 10.10
C GLY A 166 12.59 13.64 11.19
N VAL A 167 11.58 12.78 11.08
CA VAL A 167 10.57 12.57 12.14
C VAL A 167 11.23 11.89 13.34
N GLU A 168 11.98 10.79 13.14
CA GLU A 168 12.68 10.09 14.22
C GLU A 168 13.69 10.99 14.96
N MET A 169 14.35 11.89 14.22
CA MET A 169 15.24 12.91 14.85
C MET A 169 14.46 13.81 15.80
N LEU A 170 13.30 14.32 15.37
CA LEU A 170 12.48 15.20 16.22
C LEU A 170 11.84 14.46 17.39
N GLU A 171 11.36 13.23 17.19
CA GLU A 171 10.85 12.39 18.29
C GLU A 171 11.90 12.17 19.38
N SER A 172 13.15 11.87 18.96
CA SER A 172 14.27 11.72 19.90
C SER A 172 14.51 13.02 20.66
N ALA A 173 14.60 14.15 19.94
CA ALA A 173 14.82 15.47 20.55
C ALA A 173 13.70 15.85 21.51
N PHE A 174 12.43 15.64 21.13
CA PHE A 174 11.28 15.96 21.98
C PHE A 174 11.22 15.06 23.22
N ARG A 175 11.60 13.81 23.12
CA ARG A 175 11.72 12.90 24.25
C ARG A 175 12.83 13.38 25.22
N ASP A 176 13.98 13.79 24.70
CA ASP A 176 15.09 14.31 25.51
C ASP A 176 14.71 15.64 26.21
N LEU A 177 13.84 16.43 25.59
CA LEU A 177 13.26 17.64 26.19
C LEU A 177 12.13 17.35 27.21
N GLY A 178 11.75 16.08 27.40
CA GLY A 178 10.69 15.69 28.32
C GLY A 178 9.27 16.01 27.85
N LEU A 179 9.05 16.23 26.52
CA LEU A 179 7.72 16.44 25.97
C LEU A 179 6.92 15.12 26.03
N THR A 180 5.65 15.28 26.37
CA THR A 180 4.71 14.17 26.57
C THR A 180 3.43 14.38 25.76
N GLN A 181 2.47 13.45 25.86
CA GLN A 181 1.20 13.52 25.13
C GLN A 181 0.19 14.45 25.85
N ASP A 182 0.52 15.75 25.92
CA ASP A 182 -0.35 16.79 26.49
C ASP A 182 -0.39 18.04 25.60
N ASP A 183 -1.41 18.90 25.87
CA ASP A 183 -1.65 20.10 25.05
C ASP A 183 -0.48 21.11 25.11
N ALA A 184 0.29 21.15 26.20
CA ALA A 184 1.44 22.04 26.31
C ALA A 184 2.57 21.55 25.42
N SER A 185 2.86 20.25 25.44
CA SER A 185 3.86 19.61 24.57
C SER A 185 3.48 19.73 23.09
N VAL A 186 2.21 19.56 22.71
CA VAL A 186 1.75 19.77 21.33
C VAL A 186 2.02 21.20 20.84
N ARG A 187 1.78 22.22 21.69
CA ARG A 187 2.11 23.61 21.33
C ARG A 187 3.61 23.82 21.13
N LEU A 188 4.44 23.20 21.98
CA LEU A 188 5.90 23.27 21.84
C LEU A 188 6.41 22.56 20.57
N VAL A 189 5.79 21.42 20.17
CA VAL A 189 6.06 20.76 18.88
C VAL A 189 5.78 21.70 17.71
N VAL A 190 4.63 22.39 17.70
CA VAL A 190 4.28 23.35 16.64
C VAL A 190 5.30 24.50 16.59
N GLU A 191 5.66 25.08 17.73
CA GLU A 191 6.65 26.14 17.85
C GLU A 191 8.03 25.66 17.35
N ALA A 192 8.48 24.48 17.78
CA ALA A 192 9.74 23.90 17.34
C ALA A 192 9.78 23.70 15.83
N ILE A 193 8.74 23.10 15.24
CA ILE A 193 8.65 22.89 13.78
C ILE A 193 8.76 24.23 13.01
N ALA A 194 8.12 25.29 13.51
CA ALA A 194 8.17 26.62 12.89
C ALA A 194 9.57 27.23 12.89
N THR A 195 10.40 26.92 13.89
CA THR A 195 11.76 27.45 14.07
C THR A 195 12.84 26.65 13.35
N LEU A 196 12.54 25.43 12.86
CA LEU A 196 13.52 24.58 12.19
C LEU A 196 14.06 25.23 10.91
N PRO A 197 15.36 25.06 10.59
CA PRO A 197 15.96 25.55 9.35
C PRO A 197 15.29 24.90 8.13
N ALA A 198 15.39 25.60 6.98
CA ALA A 198 14.71 25.17 5.75
C ALA A 198 15.27 23.83 5.19
N ASP A 199 16.50 23.50 5.51
CA ASP A 199 17.20 22.27 5.10
C ASP A 199 17.12 21.14 6.14
N HIS A 200 16.31 21.29 7.22
CA HIS A 200 16.15 20.24 8.20
C HIS A 200 15.55 18.98 7.55
N PRO A 201 16.07 17.76 7.87
CA PRO A 201 15.62 16.49 7.26
C PRO A 201 14.14 16.15 7.39
N VAL A 202 13.40 16.79 8.30
CA VAL A 202 11.94 16.62 8.42
C VAL A 202 11.16 17.36 7.33
N ARG A 203 11.73 18.37 6.68
CA ARG A 203 11.00 19.23 5.73
C ARG A 203 10.32 18.48 4.58
N PRO A 204 10.97 17.50 3.90
CA PRO A 204 10.29 16.72 2.87
C PRO A 204 9.05 15.98 3.40
N TYR A 205 9.13 15.41 4.61
CA TYR A 205 7.98 14.77 5.26
C TYR A 205 6.84 15.77 5.51
N LEU A 206 7.13 16.92 6.10
CA LEU A 206 6.13 17.97 6.39
C LEU A 206 5.43 18.49 5.12
N HIS A 207 6.13 18.53 3.98
CA HIS A 207 5.52 18.93 2.71
C HIS A 207 4.53 17.88 2.17
N SER A 208 4.78 16.61 2.44
CA SER A 208 3.93 15.49 1.96
C SER A 208 2.77 15.17 2.90
N ALA A 209 2.95 15.37 4.21
CA ALA A 209 1.99 15.06 5.26
C ALA A 209 0.98 16.21 5.43
N ARG A 210 -0.10 16.16 4.64
CA ARG A 210 -1.14 17.22 4.61
C ARG A 210 -2.05 17.22 5.84
N ASP A 211 -2.04 16.17 6.62
CA ASP A 211 -2.88 15.94 7.80
C ASP A 211 -2.28 16.42 9.13
N LEU A 212 -1.03 16.91 9.12
CA LEU A 212 -0.34 17.45 10.31
C LEU A 212 -0.93 18.79 10.82
N THR A 213 -2.23 18.98 10.65
CA THR A 213 -2.96 20.17 11.09
C THR A 213 -3.74 19.96 12.39
N SER A 214 -3.91 18.69 12.81
CA SER A 214 -4.60 18.33 14.04
C SER A 214 -3.65 17.95 15.15
N SER A 215 -4.07 18.17 16.42
CA SER A 215 -3.30 17.73 17.58
C SER A 215 -3.10 16.21 17.59
N GLY A 216 -4.10 15.44 17.17
CA GLY A 216 -3.99 13.96 17.05
C GLY A 216 -2.88 13.55 16.09
N ALA A 217 -2.81 14.18 14.90
CA ALA A 217 -1.75 13.91 13.92
C ALA A 217 -0.35 14.29 14.43
N LEU A 218 -0.23 15.40 15.17
CA LEU A 218 1.05 15.82 15.77
C LEU A 218 1.51 14.85 16.86
N VAL A 219 0.58 14.38 17.71
CA VAL A 219 0.86 13.38 18.74
C VAL A 219 1.25 12.05 18.10
N ASP A 220 0.49 11.58 17.10
CA ASP A 220 0.76 10.35 16.37
C ASP A 220 2.14 10.38 15.69
N THR A 221 2.50 11.54 15.11
CA THR A 221 3.76 11.67 14.36
C THR A 221 4.97 11.87 15.23
N PHE A 222 4.90 12.72 16.28
CA PHE A 222 6.08 13.22 17.01
C PHE A 222 6.13 12.87 18.47
N LEU A 223 5.02 12.47 19.09
CA LEU A 223 4.93 12.19 20.53
C LEU A 223 4.35 10.80 20.80
N HIS A 224 4.37 9.90 19.80
CA HIS A 224 3.76 8.58 19.92
C HIS A 224 4.38 7.77 21.08
N ALA A 225 3.52 7.05 21.83
CA ALA A 225 3.94 6.24 22.97
C ALA A 225 4.91 5.12 22.56
N ARG A 226 4.72 4.56 21.36
CA ARG A 226 5.55 3.47 20.80
C ARG A 226 5.43 3.48 19.29
N GLN A 227 6.53 3.69 18.56
CA GLN A 227 6.58 3.47 17.13
C GLN A 227 7.96 3.01 16.66
N ARG A 228 7.99 2.34 15.53
CA ARG A 228 9.20 1.87 14.87
C ARG A 228 9.06 2.04 13.36
N SER A 229 10.10 2.54 12.69
CA SER A 229 10.20 2.51 11.25
C SER A 229 11.04 1.32 10.78
N TYR A 230 10.78 0.89 9.54
CA TYR A 230 11.36 -0.31 8.94
C TYR A 230 12.10 0.05 7.66
N THR A 231 13.19 -0.67 7.39
CA THR A 231 13.80 -0.74 6.06
C THR A 231 13.10 -1.82 5.22
N VAL A 232 13.37 -1.82 3.91
CA VAL A 232 12.94 -2.91 3.02
C VAL A 232 13.39 -4.28 3.55
N ASP A 233 14.67 -4.39 3.91
CA ASP A 233 15.23 -5.66 4.41
C ASP A 233 14.51 -6.11 5.70
N GLU A 234 14.18 -5.19 6.61
CA GLU A 234 13.42 -5.51 7.84
C GLU A 234 11.97 -5.89 7.55
N CYS A 235 11.30 -5.28 6.54
CA CYS A 235 9.97 -5.71 6.12
C CYS A 235 9.98 -7.15 5.58
N LEU A 236 10.91 -7.47 4.69
CA LEU A 236 11.07 -8.82 4.14
C LEU A 236 11.38 -9.84 5.23
N GLN A 237 12.27 -9.51 6.17
CA GLN A 237 12.61 -10.36 7.30
C GLN A 237 11.41 -10.58 8.24
N LEU A 238 10.61 -9.54 8.50
CA LEU A 238 9.42 -9.66 9.34
C LEU A 238 8.39 -10.63 8.74
N VAL A 239 8.16 -10.53 7.42
CA VAL A 239 7.24 -11.43 6.69
C VAL A 239 7.75 -12.88 6.74
N ASP A 240 9.04 -13.11 6.45
CA ASP A 240 9.66 -14.44 6.49
C ASP A 240 9.61 -15.05 7.90
N SER A 241 9.97 -14.25 8.93
CA SER A 241 9.93 -14.68 10.34
C SER A 241 8.53 -15.01 10.84
N ALA A 242 7.48 -14.40 10.26
CA ALA A 242 6.09 -14.73 10.55
C ALA A 242 5.60 -16.01 9.82
N GLY A 243 6.46 -16.66 9.02
CA GLY A 243 6.13 -17.84 8.24
C GLY A 243 5.24 -17.53 7.03
N LEU A 244 5.34 -16.31 6.49
CA LEU A 244 4.59 -15.83 5.33
C LEU A 244 5.51 -15.67 4.11
N ALA A 245 4.91 -15.60 2.92
CA ALA A 245 5.59 -15.23 1.69
C ALA A 245 5.30 -13.76 1.35
N PHE A 246 6.34 -13.00 1.00
CA PHE A 246 6.18 -11.66 0.46
C PHE A 246 5.61 -11.74 -0.95
N GLN A 247 4.41 -11.21 -1.17
CA GLN A 247 3.73 -11.26 -2.46
C GLN A 247 4.21 -10.14 -3.40
N GLY A 248 4.41 -8.93 -2.88
CA GLY A 248 4.85 -7.77 -3.64
C GLY A 248 4.55 -6.45 -2.95
N TRP A 249 5.08 -5.37 -3.51
CA TRP A 249 4.72 -4.02 -3.11
C TRP A 249 3.37 -3.63 -3.70
N LEU A 250 2.51 -3.02 -2.91
CA LEU A 250 1.25 -2.45 -3.40
C LEU A 250 1.51 -1.17 -4.21
N ARG A 251 2.58 -0.44 -3.87
CA ARG A 251 3.12 0.70 -4.61
C ARG A 251 4.54 0.37 -5.04
N ASN A 252 4.75 0.20 -6.34
CA ASN A 252 6.04 -0.21 -6.90
C ASN A 252 7.02 0.96 -7.11
N ALA A 253 6.52 2.13 -7.49
CA ALA A 253 7.34 3.25 -7.93
C ALA A 253 8.51 3.59 -6.98
N PRO A 254 8.36 3.59 -5.65
CA PRO A 254 9.48 3.87 -4.74
C PRO A 254 10.64 2.87 -4.80
N TYR A 255 10.42 1.68 -5.35
CA TYR A 255 11.38 0.57 -5.32
C TYR A 255 12.05 0.27 -6.66
N TYR A 256 11.76 1.10 -7.69
CA TYR A 256 12.31 0.93 -9.03
C TYR A 256 12.85 2.26 -9.58
N PRO A 257 13.91 2.24 -10.45
CA PRO A 257 14.63 3.45 -10.88
C PRO A 257 14.01 4.17 -12.08
N HIS A 258 12.76 3.89 -12.45
CA HIS A 258 12.20 4.32 -13.75
C HIS A 258 11.82 5.80 -13.85
N ASP A 259 11.62 6.48 -12.73
CA ASP A 259 11.15 7.86 -12.68
C ASP A 259 12.28 8.90 -12.56
N PHE A 260 13.50 8.52 -12.14
CA PHE A 260 14.58 9.48 -11.90
C PHE A 260 15.94 9.09 -12.50
N VAL A 261 16.14 7.83 -12.90
CA VAL A 261 17.40 7.37 -13.51
C VAL A 261 17.31 7.49 -15.04
N ALA A 262 18.26 8.19 -15.64
CA ALA A 262 18.31 8.36 -17.09
C ALA A 262 18.24 7.00 -17.83
N PRO A 263 17.31 6.84 -18.78
CA PRO A 263 17.17 5.60 -19.55
C PRO A 263 18.49 5.23 -20.24
N ALA A 264 18.80 3.91 -20.26
CA ALA A 264 20.00 3.35 -20.90
C ALA A 264 21.35 3.83 -20.34
N GLY A 265 21.38 4.53 -19.19
CA GLY A 265 22.62 4.89 -18.51
C GLY A 265 23.32 3.68 -17.87
N GLN A 266 24.66 3.77 -17.71
CA GLN A 266 25.44 2.73 -17.04
C GLN A 266 24.94 2.46 -15.61
N PHE A 267 24.49 3.49 -14.91
CA PHE A 267 23.95 3.38 -13.55
C PHE A 267 22.65 2.58 -13.53
N GLN A 268 21.72 2.83 -14.46
CA GLN A 268 20.51 2.04 -14.60
C GLN A 268 20.83 0.58 -14.95
N ALA A 269 21.81 0.33 -15.80
CA ALA A 269 22.24 -1.01 -16.15
C ALA A 269 22.79 -1.78 -14.91
N LEU A 270 23.48 -1.10 -14.01
CA LEU A 270 23.92 -1.68 -12.73
C LEU A 270 22.73 -2.03 -11.82
N LEU A 271 21.77 -1.14 -11.68
CA LEU A 271 20.57 -1.37 -10.88
C LEU A 271 19.75 -2.56 -11.41
N ASN A 272 19.56 -2.63 -12.73
CA ASN A 272 18.81 -3.70 -13.38
C ASN A 272 19.45 -5.11 -13.29
N ARG A 273 20.71 -5.21 -12.87
CA ARG A 273 21.39 -6.50 -12.60
C ARG A 273 21.14 -7.03 -11.20
N LEU A 274 20.60 -6.20 -10.31
CA LEU A 274 20.34 -6.61 -8.94
C LEU A 274 19.10 -7.52 -8.89
N PRO A 275 19.10 -8.57 -8.07
CA PRO A 275 17.86 -9.25 -7.69
C PRO A 275 16.88 -8.27 -7.04
N ASP A 276 15.57 -8.44 -7.24
CA ASP A 276 14.54 -7.51 -6.81
C ASP A 276 14.68 -7.07 -5.34
N ALA A 277 14.85 -7.99 -4.39
CA ALA A 277 15.01 -7.63 -2.98
C ALA A 277 16.20 -6.70 -2.73
N ARG A 278 17.33 -6.89 -3.43
CA ARG A 278 18.50 -6.02 -3.33
C ARG A 278 18.27 -4.69 -4.04
N LEU A 279 17.59 -4.70 -5.18
CA LEU A 279 17.20 -3.49 -5.89
C LEU A 279 16.32 -2.61 -5.00
N TRP A 280 15.27 -3.17 -4.41
CA TRP A 280 14.36 -2.43 -3.52
C TRP A 280 15.08 -1.81 -2.32
N SER A 281 15.98 -2.56 -1.68
CA SER A 281 16.80 -2.07 -0.57
C SER A 281 17.77 -0.95 -0.99
N VAL A 282 18.29 -1.00 -2.22
CA VAL A 282 19.10 0.10 -2.78
C VAL A 282 18.24 1.31 -3.08
N MET A 283 17.08 1.09 -3.71
CA MET A 283 16.18 2.16 -4.15
C MET A 283 15.61 2.99 -2.98
N GLU A 284 15.23 2.37 -1.86
CA GLU A 284 14.75 3.11 -0.70
C GLU A 284 15.78 4.12 -0.14
N ARG A 285 17.09 3.87 -0.36
CA ARG A 285 18.18 4.77 0.03
C ARG A 285 18.51 5.82 -1.02
N LEU A 286 18.23 5.52 -2.28
CA LEU A 286 18.39 6.45 -3.39
C LEU A 286 17.19 7.40 -3.52
N GLN A 287 15.99 6.93 -3.16
CA GLN A 287 14.73 7.69 -3.13
C GLN A 287 14.12 7.72 -1.73
N PRO A 288 14.72 8.42 -0.77
CA PRO A 288 14.30 8.37 0.64
C PRO A 288 13.02 9.16 0.92
N ALA A 289 12.28 9.62 -0.08
CA ALA A 289 11.04 10.39 0.12
C ALA A 289 9.85 9.51 0.54
N ASN A 290 9.93 8.18 0.38
CA ASN A 290 8.85 7.27 0.76
C ASN A 290 8.78 7.11 2.28
N ALA A 291 7.71 7.61 2.90
CA ALA A 291 7.51 7.56 4.35
C ALA A 291 6.79 6.28 4.83
N THR A 292 6.25 5.46 3.92
CA THR A 292 5.45 4.28 4.24
C THR A 292 5.71 3.14 3.26
N HIS A 293 5.85 1.93 3.79
CA HIS A 293 5.91 0.70 3.01
C HIS A 293 4.51 0.08 2.93
N PHE A 294 3.92 0.03 1.74
CA PHE A 294 2.69 -0.69 1.46
C PHE A 294 3.03 -2.00 0.74
N PHE A 295 2.78 -3.13 1.37
CA PHE A 295 3.10 -4.42 0.79
C PHE A 295 2.01 -5.46 1.03
N LEU A 296 2.09 -6.54 0.25
CA LEU A 296 1.23 -7.68 0.31
C LEU A 296 2.03 -8.91 0.73
N ALA A 297 1.43 -9.74 1.58
CA ALA A 297 1.95 -11.04 1.96
C ALA A 297 0.85 -12.09 1.81
N CYS A 298 1.24 -13.35 1.70
CA CYS A 298 0.33 -14.48 1.59
C CYS A 298 0.91 -15.70 2.31
N ARG A 299 0.16 -16.78 2.35
CA ARG A 299 0.66 -18.05 2.88
C ARG A 299 1.80 -18.58 2.01
N PRO A 300 2.81 -19.24 2.59
CA PRO A 300 3.97 -19.75 1.83
C PRO A 300 3.62 -20.90 0.88
N ASP A 301 2.47 -21.57 1.09
CA ASP A 301 1.96 -22.63 0.24
C ASP A 301 1.11 -22.12 -0.95
N ARG A 302 0.81 -20.80 -1.03
CA ARG A 302 0.18 -20.20 -2.21
C ARG A 302 1.16 -20.23 -3.39
N PRO A 303 0.78 -20.84 -4.54
CA PRO A 303 1.70 -20.94 -5.70
C PRO A 303 2.10 -19.56 -6.21
N LYS A 304 3.40 -19.33 -6.42
CA LYS A 304 3.91 -18.05 -6.97
C LYS A 304 3.29 -17.69 -8.32
N ALA A 305 2.94 -18.69 -9.13
CA ALA A 305 2.26 -18.50 -10.41
C ALA A 305 0.89 -17.83 -10.31
N GLN A 306 0.31 -17.74 -9.11
CA GLN A 306 -0.97 -17.07 -8.87
C GLN A 306 -0.83 -15.59 -8.52
N TYR A 307 0.36 -15.09 -8.16
CA TYR A 307 0.52 -13.71 -7.73
C TYR A 307 1.76 -12.99 -8.23
N ALA A 308 2.81 -13.73 -8.64
CA ALA A 308 4.06 -13.10 -9.04
C ALA A 308 3.97 -12.54 -10.47
N ILE A 309 4.26 -11.25 -10.61
CA ILE A 309 4.41 -10.60 -11.92
C ILE A 309 5.87 -10.63 -12.31
N ASP A 310 6.22 -11.48 -13.28
CA ASP A 310 7.59 -11.71 -13.73
C ASP A 310 7.73 -11.44 -15.25
N PHE A 311 8.34 -10.30 -15.56
CA PHE A 311 8.62 -9.90 -16.95
C PHE A 311 9.87 -10.58 -17.57
N SER A 312 10.60 -11.40 -16.81
CA SER A 312 11.73 -12.17 -17.33
C SER A 312 11.30 -13.48 -18.01
N ALA A 313 10.12 -13.99 -17.65
CA ALA A 313 9.55 -15.20 -18.21
C ALA A 313 8.76 -14.91 -19.50
N THR A 314 8.83 -15.82 -20.50
CA THR A 314 8.02 -15.72 -21.73
C THR A 314 6.51 -15.68 -21.47
N ALA A 315 6.07 -16.21 -20.34
CA ALA A 315 4.68 -16.14 -19.90
C ALA A 315 4.14 -14.71 -19.76
N CYS A 316 4.99 -13.69 -19.61
CA CYS A 316 4.58 -12.31 -19.50
C CYS A 316 3.84 -11.78 -20.75
N LEU A 317 4.03 -12.36 -21.92
CA LEU A 317 3.26 -12.05 -23.12
C LEU A 317 1.76 -12.38 -22.96
N GLY A 318 1.41 -13.31 -22.07
CA GLY A 318 0.03 -13.66 -21.72
C GLY A 318 -0.59 -12.77 -20.64
N TYR A 319 0.16 -11.86 -20.02
CA TYR A 319 -0.42 -10.93 -19.05
C TYR A 319 -1.36 -9.95 -19.72
N VAL A 320 -2.45 -9.60 -19.04
CA VAL A 320 -3.41 -8.60 -19.48
C VAL A 320 -3.15 -7.31 -18.70
N PRO A 321 -2.62 -6.25 -19.35
CA PRO A 321 -2.41 -4.97 -18.72
C PRO A 321 -3.74 -4.21 -18.59
N LEU A 322 -3.90 -3.50 -17.47
CA LEU A 322 -5.01 -2.58 -17.27
C LEU A 322 -4.52 -1.32 -16.53
N LEU A 323 -5.09 -0.18 -16.86
CA LEU A 323 -4.81 1.05 -16.11
C LEU A 323 -5.24 0.85 -14.66
N ARG A 324 -4.36 1.21 -13.71
CA ARG A 324 -4.73 1.18 -12.30
C ARG A 324 -5.87 2.17 -12.06
N THR A 325 -6.65 1.88 -11.05
CA THR A 325 -7.68 2.80 -10.57
C THR A 325 -7.08 4.19 -10.32
N ALA A 326 -7.83 5.22 -10.67
CA ALA A 326 -7.40 6.61 -10.69
C ALA A 326 -6.33 6.97 -11.75
N CYS A 327 -5.89 6.03 -12.61
CA CYS A 327 -5.13 6.36 -13.81
C CYS A 327 -6.07 6.68 -14.97
N LEU A 328 -5.79 7.76 -15.68
CA LEU A 328 -6.55 8.19 -16.86
C LEU A 328 -5.59 8.48 -18.02
N LEU A 329 -5.83 7.86 -19.16
CA LEU A 329 -5.17 8.24 -20.42
C LEU A 329 -5.96 9.36 -21.09
N SER A 330 -5.32 10.51 -21.28
CA SER A 330 -5.90 11.68 -21.98
C SER A 330 -4.91 12.15 -23.04
N GLY A 331 -5.26 11.97 -24.32
CA GLY A 331 -4.36 12.26 -25.43
C GLY A 331 -3.09 11.40 -25.37
N ASP A 332 -1.93 12.02 -25.22
CA ASP A 332 -0.63 11.38 -25.08
C ASP A 332 -0.13 11.29 -23.62
N THR A 333 -1.00 11.50 -22.66
CA THR A 333 -0.61 11.64 -21.27
C THR A 333 -1.38 10.68 -20.38
N ILE A 334 -0.68 9.90 -19.54
CA ILE A 334 -1.30 9.15 -18.44
C ILE A 334 -1.20 9.99 -17.16
N GLN A 335 -2.33 10.19 -16.52
CA GLN A 335 -2.44 10.91 -15.25
C GLN A 335 -2.72 9.92 -14.11
N LEU A 336 -2.02 10.09 -13.00
CA LEU A 336 -2.23 9.42 -11.71
C LEU A 336 -2.21 10.52 -10.64
N PRO A 337 -2.99 10.46 -9.56
CA PRO A 337 -2.89 11.45 -8.48
C PRO A 337 -1.47 11.61 -7.96
N GLY A 338 -0.92 12.81 -8.15
CA GLY A 338 0.48 13.14 -7.78
C GLY A 338 1.55 12.81 -8.82
N ALA A 339 1.20 12.19 -9.96
CA ALA A 339 2.14 11.92 -11.04
C ALA A 339 1.50 12.07 -12.42
N THR A 340 2.28 12.48 -13.40
CA THR A 340 1.87 12.60 -14.80
C THR A 340 2.99 12.08 -15.70
N LEU A 341 2.66 11.20 -16.63
CA LEU A 341 3.59 10.65 -17.61
C LEU A 341 3.15 11.04 -19.02
N LYS A 342 3.98 11.79 -19.71
CA LYS A 342 3.81 12.04 -21.13
C LYS A 342 4.45 10.91 -21.93
N LEU A 343 3.64 10.27 -22.78
CA LEU A 343 4.07 9.21 -23.68
C LEU A 343 4.69 9.81 -24.94
N ASP A 344 5.74 9.20 -25.42
CA ASP A 344 6.26 9.54 -26.74
C ASP A 344 5.42 8.89 -27.86
N PRO A 345 5.59 9.33 -29.14
CA PRO A 345 4.81 8.80 -30.26
C PRO A 345 4.96 7.29 -30.49
N ALA A 346 6.09 6.68 -30.06
CA ALA A 346 6.28 5.23 -30.21
C ALA A 346 5.61 4.44 -29.08
N GLN A 347 5.42 5.02 -27.89
CA GLN A 347 4.78 4.40 -26.74
C GLN A 347 3.25 4.44 -26.81
N LEU A 348 2.71 5.55 -27.31
CA LEU A 348 1.26 5.83 -27.32
C LEU A 348 0.42 4.72 -27.97
N PRO A 349 0.79 4.12 -29.12
CA PRO A 349 0.04 3.05 -29.75
C PRO A 349 -0.19 1.82 -28.87
N PHE A 350 0.80 1.44 -28.06
CA PHE A 350 0.70 0.32 -27.14
C PHE A 350 -0.30 0.63 -26.01
N VAL A 351 -0.21 1.83 -25.43
CA VAL A 351 -1.06 2.23 -24.31
C VAL A 351 -2.51 2.42 -24.72
N GLN A 352 -2.76 2.92 -25.93
CA GLN A 352 -4.11 3.06 -26.50
C GLN A 352 -4.84 1.72 -26.68
N LEU A 353 -4.10 0.60 -26.79
CA LEU A 353 -4.66 -0.74 -26.89
C LEU A 353 -4.89 -1.43 -25.52
N VAL A 354 -4.52 -0.78 -24.43
CA VAL A 354 -4.77 -1.30 -23.06
C VAL A 354 -6.25 -1.16 -22.75
N ASP A 355 -6.98 -2.26 -22.73
CA ASP A 355 -8.42 -2.32 -22.48
C ASP A 355 -8.81 -3.28 -21.34
N GLY A 356 -7.80 -3.88 -20.68
CA GLY A 356 -8.03 -4.87 -19.62
C GLY A 356 -8.50 -6.24 -20.14
N ARG A 357 -8.39 -6.50 -21.44
CA ARG A 357 -8.80 -7.75 -22.10
C ARG A 357 -7.70 -8.35 -22.96
N ARG A 358 -7.02 -7.51 -23.74
CA ARG A 358 -5.92 -7.94 -24.60
C ARG A 358 -4.69 -8.27 -23.79
N THR A 359 -4.05 -9.37 -24.16
CA THR A 359 -2.73 -9.71 -23.61
C THR A 359 -1.66 -8.76 -24.15
N ILE A 360 -0.52 -8.69 -23.45
CA ILE A 360 0.65 -7.94 -23.93
C ILE A 360 1.05 -8.39 -25.34
N GLY A 361 1.06 -9.71 -25.59
CA GLY A 361 1.36 -10.28 -26.91
C GLY A 361 0.41 -9.77 -27.99
N GLU A 362 -0.91 -9.80 -27.74
CA GLU A 362 -1.93 -9.31 -28.68
C GLU A 362 -1.80 -7.81 -28.95
N ILE A 363 -1.45 -7.02 -27.92
CA ILE A 363 -1.20 -5.58 -28.08
C ILE A 363 0.03 -5.34 -28.96
N ILE A 364 1.14 -6.04 -28.72
CA ILE A 364 2.36 -5.94 -29.51
C ILE A 364 2.09 -6.32 -30.96
N ASP A 365 1.39 -7.43 -31.20
CA ASP A 365 0.99 -7.86 -32.55
C ASP A 365 0.05 -6.87 -33.23
N GLY A 366 -0.84 -6.23 -32.46
CA GLY A 366 -1.74 -5.18 -32.95
C GLY A 366 -0.99 -3.96 -33.45
N VAL A 367 0.01 -3.48 -32.69
CA VAL A 367 0.89 -2.38 -33.09
C VAL A 367 1.72 -2.76 -34.31
N ALA A 368 2.35 -3.94 -34.30
CA ALA A 368 3.18 -4.41 -35.42
C ALA A 368 2.39 -4.52 -36.75
N ARG A 369 1.13 -4.97 -36.69
CA ARG A 369 0.23 -5.02 -37.87
C ARG A 369 -0.16 -3.63 -38.36
N ARG A 370 -0.47 -2.70 -37.43
CA ARG A 370 -0.87 -1.34 -37.77
C ARG A 370 0.25 -0.57 -38.49
N ASP A 371 1.47 -0.76 -38.07
CA ASP A 371 2.65 -0.06 -38.55
C ASP A 371 3.37 -0.84 -39.68
N ASP A 372 2.76 -1.93 -40.21
CA ASP A 372 3.26 -2.81 -41.28
C ASP A 372 4.71 -3.32 -41.01
N VAL A 373 4.95 -3.70 -39.77
CA VAL A 373 6.28 -4.16 -39.30
C VAL A 373 6.64 -5.52 -39.91
N GLY A 374 7.75 -5.57 -40.64
CA GLY A 374 8.28 -6.77 -41.24
C GLY A 374 8.79 -7.82 -40.22
N PRO A 375 8.91 -9.12 -40.64
CA PRO A 375 9.31 -10.18 -39.73
C PRO A 375 10.64 -9.95 -39.01
N GLU A 376 11.59 -9.27 -39.65
CA GLU A 376 12.93 -8.98 -39.09
C GLU A 376 12.91 -7.95 -37.97
N GLU A 377 11.91 -7.05 -37.96
CA GLU A 377 11.76 -5.98 -36.98
C GLU A 377 10.86 -6.36 -35.80
N ARG A 378 10.02 -7.40 -35.96
CA ARG A 378 9.09 -7.86 -34.90
C ARG A 378 9.75 -8.11 -33.54
N PRO A 379 10.95 -8.74 -33.44
CA PRO A 379 11.62 -8.91 -32.14
C PRO A 379 11.92 -7.60 -31.43
N ARG A 380 12.30 -6.55 -32.19
CA ARG A 380 12.56 -5.21 -31.63
C ARG A 380 11.29 -4.55 -31.08
N VAL A 381 10.17 -4.68 -31.81
CA VAL A 381 8.87 -4.18 -31.36
C VAL A 381 8.40 -4.93 -30.12
N GLN A 382 8.64 -6.24 -30.05
CA GLN A 382 8.33 -7.04 -28.87
C GLN A 382 9.16 -6.61 -27.66
N ASP A 383 10.46 -6.46 -27.78
CA ASP A 383 11.35 -6.03 -26.69
C ASP A 383 10.99 -4.61 -26.21
N PHE A 384 10.66 -3.70 -27.14
CA PHE A 384 10.19 -2.37 -26.81
C PHE A 384 8.89 -2.42 -26.01
N GLY A 385 7.89 -3.16 -26.51
CA GLY A 385 6.59 -3.30 -25.83
C GLY A 385 6.72 -3.90 -24.44
N LEU A 386 7.49 -5.00 -24.27
CA LEU A 386 7.73 -5.60 -22.97
C LEU A 386 8.44 -4.64 -22.01
N THR A 387 9.41 -3.88 -22.49
CA THR A 387 10.12 -2.87 -21.69
C THR A 387 9.16 -1.77 -21.25
N LEU A 388 8.29 -1.30 -22.15
CA LEU A 388 7.28 -0.28 -21.85
C LEU A 388 6.29 -0.78 -20.79
N PHE A 389 5.67 -1.94 -20.97
CA PHE A 389 4.70 -2.49 -20.03
C PHE A 389 5.31 -2.75 -18.66
N ARG A 390 6.54 -3.29 -18.60
CA ARG A 390 7.29 -3.45 -17.35
C ARG A 390 7.53 -2.11 -16.65
N SER A 391 7.91 -1.07 -17.39
CA SER A 391 8.16 0.27 -16.84
C SER A 391 6.88 0.91 -16.30
N LEU A 392 5.78 0.83 -17.06
CA LEU A 392 4.49 1.36 -16.63
C LEU A 392 3.94 0.62 -15.39
N TRP A 393 4.14 -0.70 -15.29
CA TRP A 393 3.79 -1.46 -14.09
C TRP A 393 4.66 -1.05 -12.89
N ARG A 394 5.97 -0.86 -13.08
CA ARG A 394 6.91 -0.41 -12.03
C ARG A 394 6.63 1.01 -11.57
N LEU A 395 6.05 1.85 -12.41
CA LEU A 395 5.67 3.24 -12.10
C LEU A 395 4.24 3.36 -11.57
N ASP A 396 3.56 2.25 -11.29
CA ASP A 396 2.19 2.21 -10.77
C ASP A 396 1.10 2.72 -11.72
N PHE A 397 1.37 2.86 -13.02
CA PHE A 397 0.34 3.20 -14.01
C PHE A 397 -0.50 2.00 -14.43
N LEU A 398 0.08 0.80 -14.42
CA LEU A 398 -0.59 -0.44 -14.79
C LEU A 398 -0.64 -1.45 -13.66
N ALA A 399 -1.73 -2.20 -13.61
CA ALA A 399 -1.82 -3.50 -12.97
C ALA A 399 -1.82 -4.60 -14.04
N MET A 400 -1.50 -5.85 -13.66
CA MET A 400 -1.45 -7.00 -14.55
C MET A 400 -2.42 -8.09 -14.07
N ALA A 401 -3.26 -8.62 -14.97
CA ALA A 401 -3.89 -9.91 -14.77
C ALA A 401 -2.99 -11.00 -15.37
N LEU A 402 -2.87 -12.13 -14.66
CA LEU A 402 -2.02 -13.25 -15.08
C LEU A 402 -2.67 -14.10 -16.18
N ASN A 403 -4.00 -14.11 -16.25
CA ASN A 403 -4.78 -14.84 -17.24
C ASN A 403 -5.64 -13.87 -18.04
N ALA A 404 -5.78 -14.13 -19.34
CA ALA A 404 -6.79 -13.44 -20.14
C ALA A 404 -8.18 -13.81 -19.58
N VAL A 405 -9.01 -12.78 -19.31
CA VAL A 405 -10.40 -12.98 -18.93
C VAL A 405 -11.12 -13.61 -20.13
N PRO A 406 -11.77 -14.78 -20.00
CA PRO A 406 -12.60 -15.28 -21.07
C PRO A 406 -13.63 -14.21 -21.43
N SER A 407 -13.72 -13.86 -22.71
CA SER A 407 -14.78 -12.95 -23.20
C SER A 407 -16.13 -13.57 -22.86
N ALA A 408 -16.94 -12.88 -22.04
CA ALA A 408 -18.31 -13.26 -21.72
C ALA A 408 -19.21 -13.15 -22.96
#